data_f1d7782939cdb4d6060b24812781686a
#
_entry.id   f1d7782939cdb4d6060b24812781686a
#
_cell.length_a   1.000
_cell.length_b   1.000
_cell.length_c   1.000
_cell.angle_alpha   90.00
_cell.angle_beta   90.00
_cell.angle_gamma   90.00
#
_symmetry.space_group_name_H-M   'P 1'
#
loop_
_entity.id
_entity.type
_entity.pdbx_description
1 polymer ?
#
loop_
_entity_poly.entity_id
_entity_poly.type
_entity_poly.pdbx_seq_one_letter_code
_entity_poly.pdbx_strand_id
1 'polypeptide(L)'
;MAGDSKAPIGHPAPVSERIIVITGGDAGYFDLMKDCIGSLRATSEGCDLALGILDCGLADEQRAWCREQGGMLAVPDWDFDFPGRDKLSDGYKALTARPFLPRYFPGFDLYLWIDGDCWVQQGDAISLFLAAARTGALAVAPEIHRAMRHYHHAWGEFSAVCGAAYESCFDKATAERLIRYPMINAGVFALKAQAPHWAGWADIYGQALQRSTDLTDQLALNVLVYDKGFSYEPLPSRCNWPVHHATPAWDAERGLFVEPVMPYEPLGILHLTIYTKRLAALDVREQGGPRDGQVRRRSLRWPGRTAI
;
A
#
# COMPACT_ATOMS: atom_id res chain seq x y z
N MET A 1 27.84 -62.07 -6.04
CA MET A 1 26.80 -61.10 -6.46
C MET A 1 26.78 -59.97 -5.45
N ALA A 2 27.42 -58.88 -5.75
CA ALA A 2 27.45 -57.69 -4.90
C ALA A 2 26.29 -56.80 -5.31
N GLY A 3 25.40 -56.52 -4.33
CA GLY A 3 24.26 -55.64 -4.53
C GLY A 3 24.68 -54.18 -4.41
N ASP A 4 24.58 -53.42 -5.52
CA ASP A 4 24.74 -51.97 -5.54
C ASP A 4 23.59 -51.30 -4.77
N SER A 5 23.86 -50.86 -3.56
CA SER A 5 23.01 -50.00 -2.80
C SER A 5 23.16 -48.54 -3.31
N LYS A 6 22.29 -48.12 -4.21
CA LYS A 6 22.15 -46.69 -4.54
C LYS A 6 21.66 -45.93 -3.32
N ALA A 7 22.48 -45.01 -2.82
CA ALA A 7 22.09 -44.02 -1.83
C ALA A 7 20.92 -43.16 -2.36
N PRO A 8 19.92 -42.81 -1.52
CA PRO A 8 18.82 -41.94 -1.95
C PRO A 8 19.35 -40.55 -2.30
N ILE A 9 19.03 -40.09 -3.51
CA ILE A 9 19.28 -38.71 -3.94
C ILE A 9 18.42 -37.81 -3.05
N GLY A 10 19.03 -37.16 -2.05
CA GLY A 10 18.37 -36.19 -1.20
C GLY A 10 17.91 -35.02 -2.07
N HIS A 11 16.62 -34.85 -2.19
CA HIS A 11 16.07 -33.60 -2.71
C HIS A 11 16.53 -32.46 -1.80
N PRO A 12 17.09 -31.36 -2.35
CA PRO A 12 17.39 -30.18 -1.53
C PRO A 12 16.09 -29.71 -0.86
N ALA A 13 16.17 -29.39 0.42
CA ALA A 13 15.04 -28.81 1.15
C ALA A 13 14.51 -27.59 0.38
N PRO A 14 13.19 -27.40 0.29
CA PRO A 14 12.63 -26.25 -0.39
C PRO A 14 13.21 -24.98 0.24
N VAL A 15 13.87 -24.15 -0.57
CA VAL A 15 14.37 -22.84 -0.12
C VAL A 15 13.14 -22.05 0.32
N SER A 16 13.10 -21.65 1.58
CA SER A 16 11.99 -20.85 2.09
C SER A 16 11.94 -19.51 1.32
N GLU A 17 10.75 -19.17 0.80
CA GLU A 17 10.51 -17.92 0.08
C GLU A 17 10.85 -16.72 0.98
N ARG A 18 11.70 -15.82 0.50
CA ARG A 18 12.11 -14.63 1.24
C ARG A 18 11.17 -13.47 0.89
N ILE A 19 10.48 -12.97 1.89
CA ILE A 19 9.47 -11.92 1.74
C ILE A 19 9.92 -10.69 2.52
N ILE A 20 9.77 -9.51 1.93
CA ILE A 20 10.01 -8.24 2.58
C ILE A 20 8.79 -7.34 2.50
N VAL A 21 8.42 -6.75 3.64
CA VAL A 21 7.46 -5.63 3.71
C VAL A 21 8.27 -4.34 3.77
N ILE A 22 7.88 -3.37 2.96
CA ILE A 22 8.60 -2.11 2.83
C ILE A 22 7.64 -0.96 3.08
N THR A 23 8.09 0.00 3.86
CA THR A 23 7.46 1.31 4.04
C THR A 23 8.51 2.41 3.93
N GLY A 24 8.10 3.67 3.98
CA GLY A 24 9.07 4.76 3.94
C GLY A 24 8.44 6.12 4.23
N GLY A 25 9.28 7.08 4.52
CA GLY A 25 8.90 8.46 4.77
C GLY A 25 10.03 9.28 5.39
N ASP A 26 9.72 10.51 5.71
CA ASP A 26 10.59 11.48 6.39
C ASP A 26 10.25 11.60 7.88
N ALA A 27 10.98 12.49 8.59
CA ALA A 27 10.77 12.74 10.00
C ALA A 27 9.35 13.19 10.35
N GLY A 28 8.68 13.92 9.45
CA GLY A 28 7.31 14.38 9.64
C GLY A 28 6.25 13.27 9.51
N TYR A 29 6.61 12.20 8.81
CA TYR A 29 5.75 11.01 8.63
C TYR A 29 5.97 9.94 9.71
N PHE A 30 6.98 10.09 10.55
CA PHE A 30 7.44 9.03 11.45
C PHE A 30 6.36 8.49 12.39
N ASP A 31 5.49 9.34 12.93
CA ASP A 31 4.42 8.86 13.82
C ASP A 31 3.40 7.97 13.10
N LEU A 32 3.13 8.22 11.83
CA LEU A 32 2.31 7.34 10.99
C LEU A 32 3.06 6.03 10.69
N MET A 33 4.34 6.11 10.35
CA MET A 33 5.17 4.93 10.14
C MET A 33 5.27 4.03 11.38
N LYS A 34 5.26 4.61 12.60
CA LYS A 34 5.19 3.83 13.84
C LYS A 34 3.90 3.01 13.92
N ASP A 35 2.77 3.59 13.55
CA ASP A 35 1.49 2.88 13.51
C ASP A 35 1.53 1.76 12.46
N CYS A 36 2.08 2.04 11.28
CA CYS A 36 2.25 1.06 10.21
C CYS A 36 3.10 -0.14 10.67
N ILE A 37 4.31 0.13 11.14
CA ILE A 37 5.27 -0.90 11.56
C ILE A 37 4.76 -1.64 12.80
N GLY A 38 4.25 -0.91 13.80
CA GLY A 38 3.74 -1.49 15.04
C GLY A 38 2.54 -2.41 14.80
N SER A 39 1.61 -2.00 13.94
CA SER A 39 0.46 -2.82 13.57
C SER A 39 0.85 -4.06 12.77
N LEU A 40 1.79 -3.92 11.82
CA LEU A 40 2.36 -5.05 11.09
C LEU A 40 2.95 -6.09 12.06
N ARG A 41 3.80 -5.65 12.98
CA ARG A 41 4.44 -6.50 13.99
C ARG A 41 3.46 -7.11 15.00
N ALA A 42 2.26 -6.55 15.11
CA ALA A 42 1.21 -7.09 15.97
C ALA A 42 0.43 -8.25 15.34
N THR A 43 0.53 -8.46 14.03
CA THR A 43 -0.14 -9.57 13.32
C THR A 43 0.74 -10.82 13.25
N SER A 44 0.12 -12.00 13.24
CA SER A 44 0.82 -13.28 13.06
C SER A 44 1.46 -13.39 11.65
N GLU A 45 0.84 -12.80 10.65
CA GLU A 45 1.27 -12.84 9.25
C GLU A 45 2.45 -11.90 8.97
N GLY A 46 2.59 -10.83 9.77
CA GLY A 46 3.59 -9.79 9.55
C GLY A 46 4.75 -9.77 10.55
N CYS A 47 4.60 -10.43 11.72
CA CYS A 47 5.54 -10.30 12.82
C CYS A 47 6.97 -10.73 12.46
N ASP A 48 7.12 -11.78 11.65
CA ASP A 48 8.41 -12.38 11.29
C ASP A 48 8.91 -12.00 9.89
N LEU A 49 8.13 -11.22 9.14
CA LEU A 49 8.56 -10.79 7.81
C LEU A 49 9.73 -9.80 7.89
N ALA A 50 10.65 -9.88 6.94
CA ALA A 50 11.70 -8.87 6.83
C ALA A 50 11.07 -7.49 6.61
N LEU A 51 11.67 -6.46 7.19
CA LEU A 51 11.19 -5.08 7.12
C LEU A 51 12.22 -4.19 6.44
N GLY A 52 11.83 -3.56 5.34
CA GLY A 52 12.58 -2.52 4.65
C GLY A 52 12.01 -1.13 4.97
N ILE A 53 12.87 -0.15 5.11
CA ILE A 53 12.46 1.23 5.39
C ILE A 53 13.22 2.17 4.46
N LEU A 54 12.50 2.88 3.60
CA LEU A 54 13.06 3.98 2.82
C LEU A 54 13.18 5.21 3.74
N ASP A 55 14.41 5.53 4.10
CA ASP A 55 14.76 6.69 4.94
C ASP A 55 14.84 7.95 4.08
N CYS A 56 13.77 8.71 4.02
CA CYS A 56 13.67 9.95 3.28
C CYS A 56 13.97 11.19 4.14
N GLY A 57 14.82 11.05 5.16
CA GLY A 57 15.17 12.13 6.07
C GLY A 57 14.65 11.93 7.50
N LEU A 58 14.74 10.73 8.02
CA LEU A 58 14.46 10.41 9.42
C LEU A 58 15.52 11.08 10.34
N ALA A 59 15.12 11.44 11.56
CA ALA A 59 16.05 11.83 12.63
C ALA A 59 16.79 10.59 13.17
N ASP A 60 17.92 10.81 13.87
CA ASP A 60 18.76 9.70 14.34
C ASP A 60 18.04 8.79 15.34
N GLU A 61 17.23 9.35 16.24
CA GLU A 61 16.41 8.59 17.17
C GLU A 61 15.34 7.77 16.45
N GLN A 62 14.78 8.31 15.36
CA GLN A 62 13.80 7.61 14.52
C GLN A 62 14.44 6.45 13.76
N ARG A 63 15.66 6.65 13.22
CA ARG A 63 16.49 5.57 12.63
C ARG A 63 16.80 4.47 13.62
N ALA A 64 17.18 4.86 14.86
CA ALA A 64 17.46 3.91 15.94
C ALA A 64 16.21 3.05 16.23
N TRP A 65 15.07 3.68 16.43
CA TRP A 65 13.81 3.00 16.64
C TRP A 65 13.47 2.03 15.48
N CYS A 66 13.64 2.47 14.22
CA CYS A 66 13.41 1.61 13.07
C CYS A 66 14.27 0.35 13.09
N ARG A 67 15.56 0.48 13.46
CA ARG A 67 16.47 -0.67 13.58
C ARG A 67 16.06 -1.61 14.72
N GLU A 68 15.59 -1.08 15.85
CA GLU A 68 15.05 -1.88 16.96
C GLU A 68 13.82 -2.72 16.52
N GLN A 69 13.05 -2.25 15.53
CA GLN A 69 11.98 -3.04 14.95
C GLN A 69 12.47 -4.08 13.91
N GLY A 70 13.79 -4.26 13.77
CA GLY A 70 14.40 -5.15 12.77
C GLY A 70 14.39 -4.56 11.36
N GLY A 71 14.23 -3.24 11.21
CA GLY A 71 14.18 -2.56 9.93
C GLY A 71 15.56 -2.40 9.28
N MET A 72 15.66 -2.81 8.02
CA MET A 72 16.75 -2.50 7.11
C MET A 72 16.50 -1.13 6.49
N LEU A 73 17.38 -0.15 6.74
CA LEU A 73 17.22 1.18 6.19
C LEU A 73 17.96 1.31 4.86
N ALA A 74 17.30 1.91 3.89
CA ALA A 74 17.89 2.36 2.64
C ALA A 74 17.54 3.84 2.43
N VAL A 75 18.53 4.66 2.11
CA VAL A 75 18.31 6.07 1.75
C VAL A 75 18.08 6.13 0.25
N PRO A 76 16.86 6.47 -0.21
CA PRO A 76 16.60 6.58 -1.63
C PRO A 76 17.25 7.84 -2.18
N ASP A 77 17.76 7.74 -3.41
CA ASP A 77 18.15 8.89 -4.21
C ASP A 77 16.99 9.33 -5.09
N TRP A 78 17.19 10.39 -5.88
CA TRP A 78 16.27 10.72 -6.95
C TRP A 78 16.45 9.73 -8.10
N ASP A 79 15.51 8.78 -8.22
CA ASP A 79 15.56 7.72 -9.24
C ASP A 79 15.26 8.21 -10.65
N PHE A 80 14.69 9.41 -10.74
CA PHE A 80 14.34 10.09 -12.00
C PHE A 80 14.90 11.50 -12.03
N ASP A 81 15.23 11.95 -13.23
CA ASP A 81 15.50 13.36 -13.52
C ASP A 81 14.27 13.98 -14.20
N PHE A 82 13.71 15.02 -13.59
CA PHE A 82 12.49 15.67 -14.08
C PHE A 82 12.39 17.14 -13.64
N PRO A 83 11.63 17.99 -14.37
CA PRO A 83 11.48 19.39 -14.06
C PRO A 83 10.87 19.64 -12.67
N GLY A 84 11.48 20.53 -11.89
CA GLY A 84 10.97 20.92 -10.57
C GLY A 84 11.29 19.96 -9.42
N ARG A 85 12.08 18.92 -9.67
CA ARG A 85 12.55 17.95 -8.66
C ARG A 85 13.18 18.63 -7.44
N ASP A 86 13.97 19.66 -7.66
CA ASP A 86 14.67 20.44 -6.64
C ASP A 86 13.75 21.23 -5.70
N LYS A 87 12.47 21.36 -6.05
CA LYS A 87 11.44 22.03 -5.23
C LYS A 87 10.64 21.06 -4.35
N LEU A 88 10.82 19.76 -4.52
CA LEU A 88 10.13 18.74 -3.75
C LEU A 88 10.90 18.39 -2.48
N SER A 89 10.17 17.98 -1.45
CA SER A 89 10.78 17.48 -0.23
C SER A 89 11.41 16.11 -0.45
N ASP A 90 12.38 15.75 0.38
CA ASP A 90 12.99 14.42 0.36
C ASP A 90 11.98 13.27 0.57
N GLY A 91 10.86 13.53 1.25
CA GLY A 91 9.76 12.59 1.37
C GLY A 91 9.18 12.11 0.03
N TYR A 92 9.28 12.92 -1.03
CA TYR A 92 8.86 12.53 -2.38
C TYR A 92 9.70 11.38 -2.97
N LYS A 93 10.92 11.20 -2.50
CA LYS A 93 11.79 10.09 -2.90
C LYS A 93 11.19 8.72 -2.58
N ALA A 94 10.35 8.62 -1.54
CA ALA A 94 9.63 7.38 -1.25
C ALA A 94 8.71 6.97 -2.41
N LEU A 95 8.11 7.93 -3.13
CA LEU A 95 7.24 7.65 -4.27
C LEU A 95 8.05 7.24 -5.50
N THR A 96 9.14 7.97 -5.80
CA THR A 96 9.99 7.68 -6.97
C THR A 96 10.77 6.38 -6.82
N ALA A 97 11.03 5.92 -5.60
CA ALA A 97 11.73 4.67 -5.31
C ALA A 97 10.87 3.41 -5.47
N ARG A 98 9.53 3.52 -5.49
CA ARG A 98 8.62 2.36 -5.55
C ARG A 98 8.91 1.39 -6.71
N PRO A 99 9.17 1.83 -7.95
CA PRO A 99 9.52 0.90 -9.03
C PRO A 99 10.89 0.23 -8.88
N PHE A 100 11.71 0.67 -7.93
CA PHE A 100 13.08 0.22 -7.72
C PHE A 100 13.30 -0.50 -6.39
N LEU A 101 12.25 -0.92 -5.70
CA LEU A 101 12.35 -1.62 -4.41
C LEU A 101 13.31 -2.82 -4.44
N PRO A 102 13.36 -3.67 -5.50
CA PRO A 102 14.33 -4.77 -5.57
C PRO A 102 15.79 -4.32 -5.62
N ARG A 103 16.07 -3.09 -6.06
CA ARG A 103 17.41 -2.52 -6.03
C ARG A 103 17.80 -2.02 -4.64
N TYR A 104 16.87 -1.39 -3.93
CA TYR A 104 17.10 -0.89 -2.56
C TYR A 104 17.19 -2.03 -1.53
N PHE A 105 16.43 -3.08 -1.72
CA PHE A 105 16.38 -4.24 -0.83
C PHE A 105 16.60 -5.53 -1.63
N PRO A 106 17.82 -5.84 -2.08
CA PRO A 106 18.08 -7.01 -2.91
C PRO A 106 17.94 -8.31 -2.14
N GLY A 107 17.61 -9.38 -2.85
CA GLY A 107 17.70 -10.73 -2.32
C GLY A 107 16.41 -11.29 -1.77
N PHE A 108 15.28 -10.68 -2.02
CA PHE A 108 13.95 -11.21 -1.67
C PHE A 108 13.24 -11.73 -2.93
N ASP A 109 12.28 -12.62 -2.73
CA ASP A 109 11.47 -13.22 -3.78
C ASP A 109 10.16 -12.47 -4.00
N LEU A 110 9.59 -11.93 -2.91
CA LEU A 110 8.37 -11.11 -2.89
C LEU A 110 8.59 -9.78 -2.15
N TYR A 111 8.02 -8.75 -2.71
CA TYR A 111 8.01 -7.38 -2.18
C TYR A 111 6.58 -6.94 -1.92
N LEU A 112 6.29 -6.56 -0.70
CA LEU A 112 5.03 -5.92 -0.29
C LEU A 112 5.32 -4.48 0.15
N TRP A 113 4.79 -3.51 -0.55
CA TRP A 113 4.81 -2.11 -0.15
C TRP A 113 3.57 -1.77 0.67
N ILE A 114 3.75 -1.03 1.75
CA ILE A 114 2.67 -0.44 2.55
C ILE A 114 3.04 1.01 2.85
N ASP A 115 2.21 1.98 2.44
CA ASP A 115 2.42 3.40 2.74
C ASP A 115 2.50 3.65 4.24
N GLY A 116 3.35 4.59 4.65
CA GLY A 116 3.55 4.91 6.07
C GLY A 116 2.32 5.44 6.79
N ASP A 117 1.28 5.89 6.06
CA ASP A 117 -0.01 6.31 6.61
C ASP A 117 -1.09 5.19 6.55
N CYS A 118 -0.67 3.97 6.31
CA CYS A 118 -1.47 2.76 6.48
C CYS A 118 -1.20 2.11 7.84
N TRP A 119 -2.16 1.33 8.34
CA TRP A 119 -1.90 0.38 9.41
C TRP A 119 -2.73 -0.89 9.22
N VAL A 120 -2.18 -2.01 9.67
CA VAL A 120 -2.75 -3.36 9.48
C VAL A 120 -3.62 -3.70 10.67
N GLN A 121 -4.92 -3.88 10.44
CA GLN A 121 -5.85 -4.34 11.46
C GLN A 121 -6.01 -5.86 11.45
N GLN A 122 -6.04 -6.47 10.25
CA GLN A 122 -6.20 -7.91 10.07
C GLN A 122 -5.09 -8.44 9.17
N GLY A 123 -4.28 -9.38 9.67
CA GLY A 123 -3.12 -9.92 8.95
C GLY A 123 -3.47 -10.74 7.70
N ASP A 124 -4.72 -11.23 7.59
CA ASP A 124 -5.18 -11.92 6.38
C ASP A 124 -5.05 -11.07 5.11
N ALA A 125 -5.11 -9.74 5.22
CA ALA A 125 -4.85 -8.84 4.10
C ALA A 125 -3.41 -9.00 3.56
N ILE A 126 -2.42 -9.16 4.46
CA ILE A 126 -1.02 -9.44 4.07
C ILE A 126 -0.96 -10.75 3.29
N SER A 127 -1.59 -11.80 3.82
CA SER A 127 -1.65 -13.12 3.17
C SER A 127 -2.27 -13.06 1.77
N LEU A 128 -3.32 -12.25 1.59
CA LEU A 128 -3.96 -12.05 0.28
C LEU A 128 -3.03 -11.36 -0.72
N PHE A 129 -2.33 -10.28 -0.32
CA PHE A 129 -1.35 -9.62 -1.19
C PHE A 129 -0.24 -10.58 -1.63
N LEU A 130 0.31 -11.34 -0.69
CA LEU A 130 1.38 -12.29 -0.99
C LEU A 130 0.89 -13.45 -1.89
N ALA A 131 -0.31 -13.98 -1.63
CA ALA A 131 -0.90 -15.02 -2.46
C ALA A 131 -1.11 -14.54 -3.91
N ALA A 132 -1.66 -13.34 -4.07
CA ALA A 132 -1.87 -12.73 -5.39
C ALA A 132 -0.54 -12.47 -6.11
N ALA A 133 0.47 -11.91 -5.44
CA ALA A 133 1.78 -11.66 -6.04
C ALA A 133 2.50 -12.95 -6.47
N ARG A 134 2.26 -14.08 -5.78
CA ARG A 134 2.83 -15.40 -6.17
C ARG A 134 2.38 -15.87 -7.55
N THR A 135 1.26 -15.39 -8.07
CA THR A 135 0.82 -15.67 -9.44
C THR A 135 1.72 -15.02 -10.50
N GLY A 136 2.53 -14.03 -10.12
CA GLY A 136 3.32 -13.19 -11.01
C GLY A 136 2.62 -11.91 -11.46
N ALA A 137 1.37 -11.72 -11.06
CA ALA A 137 0.60 -10.50 -11.29
C ALA A 137 0.91 -9.43 -10.23
N LEU A 138 0.61 -8.18 -10.54
CA LEU A 138 0.61 -7.09 -9.58
C LEU A 138 -0.59 -7.24 -8.63
N ALA A 139 -0.33 -7.50 -7.35
CA ALA A 139 -1.37 -7.52 -6.33
C ALA A 139 -1.68 -6.09 -5.88
N VAL A 140 -2.92 -5.64 -6.04
CA VAL A 140 -3.40 -4.28 -5.68
C VAL A 140 -4.85 -4.30 -5.25
N ALA A 141 -5.28 -3.28 -4.52
CA ALA A 141 -6.69 -3.06 -4.20
C ALA A 141 -7.22 -1.83 -4.97
N PRO A 142 -8.08 -2.02 -5.97
CA PRO A 142 -8.75 -0.90 -6.64
C PRO A 142 -9.68 -0.15 -5.68
N GLU A 143 -9.80 1.16 -5.87
CA GLU A 143 -10.70 2.03 -5.11
C GLU A 143 -12.15 1.86 -5.59
N ILE A 144 -12.70 0.66 -5.37
CA ILE A 144 -14.05 0.30 -5.79
C ILE A 144 -14.80 -0.41 -4.68
N HIS A 145 -15.72 0.30 -4.04
CA HIS A 145 -16.61 -0.26 -3.04
C HIS A 145 -17.91 0.54 -2.97
N ARG A 146 -19.04 -0.14 -2.72
CA ARG A 146 -20.38 0.47 -2.64
C ARG A 146 -20.54 1.56 -1.58
N ALA A 147 -19.66 1.62 -0.58
CA ALA A 147 -19.66 2.67 0.43
C ALA A 147 -18.83 3.90 0.04
N MET A 148 -18.04 3.83 -1.03
CA MET A 148 -17.15 4.91 -1.43
C MET A 148 -17.91 6.08 -2.05
N ARG A 149 -17.45 7.31 -1.79
CA ARG A 149 -18.11 8.56 -2.18
C ARG A 149 -18.53 8.62 -3.66
N HIS A 150 -17.70 8.12 -4.56
CA HIS A 150 -17.96 8.15 -5.99
C HIS A 150 -19.16 7.27 -6.43
N TYR A 151 -19.66 6.39 -5.55
CA TYR A 151 -20.93 5.68 -5.76
C TYR A 151 -22.17 6.47 -5.33
N HIS A 152 -21.98 7.50 -4.49
CA HIS A 152 -23.08 8.26 -3.88
C HIS A 152 -23.12 9.72 -4.33
N HIS A 153 -22.05 10.22 -4.96
CA HIS A 153 -21.94 11.57 -5.47
C HIS A 153 -22.00 11.56 -7.00
N ALA A 154 -22.22 12.73 -7.58
CA ALA A 154 -22.22 12.87 -9.02
C ALA A 154 -20.89 12.35 -9.62
N TRP A 155 -20.98 11.31 -10.44
CA TRP A 155 -19.82 10.71 -11.10
C TRP A 155 -18.96 11.73 -11.85
N GLY A 156 -19.61 12.80 -12.38
CA GLY A 156 -18.94 13.86 -13.10
C GLY A 156 -17.85 14.59 -12.29
N GLU A 157 -18.03 14.78 -10.98
CA GLU A 157 -17.02 15.46 -10.15
C GLU A 157 -15.77 14.58 -9.96
N PHE A 158 -15.97 13.31 -9.65
CA PHE A 158 -14.86 12.36 -9.49
C PHE A 158 -14.13 12.16 -10.81
N SER A 159 -14.87 11.96 -11.90
CA SER A 159 -14.28 11.78 -13.22
C SER A 159 -13.54 13.02 -13.71
N ALA A 160 -14.00 14.22 -13.39
CA ALA A 160 -13.31 15.45 -13.75
C ALA A 160 -11.94 15.55 -13.05
N VAL A 161 -11.88 15.23 -11.75
CA VAL A 161 -10.61 15.26 -10.98
C VAL A 161 -9.63 14.21 -11.52
N CYS A 162 -10.06 12.96 -11.68
CA CYS A 162 -9.20 11.91 -12.21
C CYS A 162 -8.80 12.18 -13.65
N GLY A 163 -9.73 12.68 -14.48
CA GLY A 163 -9.47 13.05 -15.88
C GLY A 163 -8.41 14.13 -15.99
N ALA A 164 -8.52 15.20 -15.21
CA ALA A 164 -7.54 16.28 -15.16
C ALA A 164 -6.14 15.77 -14.72
N ALA A 165 -6.09 14.86 -13.75
CA ALA A 165 -4.85 14.26 -13.30
C ALA A 165 -4.19 13.41 -14.41
N TYR A 166 -4.95 12.55 -15.11
CA TYR A 166 -4.42 11.80 -16.25
C TYR A 166 -3.96 12.73 -17.39
N GLU A 167 -4.73 13.78 -17.70
CA GLU A 167 -4.38 14.75 -18.76
C GLU A 167 -3.08 15.52 -18.42
N SER A 168 -2.89 15.85 -17.15
CA SER A 168 -1.67 16.53 -16.71
C SER A 168 -0.42 15.65 -16.81
N CYS A 169 -0.53 14.37 -16.46
CA CYS A 169 0.57 13.42 -16.47
C CYS A 169 0.85 12.84 -17.86
N PHE A 170 -0.18 12.66 -18.67
CA PHE A 170 -0.09 12.01 -19.99
C PHE A 170 -0.70 12.88 -21.09
N ASP A 171 -1.94 12.63 -21.46
CA ASP A 171 -2.70 13.39 -22.45
C ASP A 171 -4.20 13.18 -22.31
N LYS A 172 -4.98 13.98 -23.05
CA LYS A 172 -6.43 13.90 -23.06
C LYS A 172 -6.96 12.55 -23.54
N ALA A 173 -6.34 11.94 -24.53
CA ALA A 173 -6.77 10.65 -25.05
C ALA A 173 -6.59 9.53 -24.00
N THR A 174 -5.50 9.56 -23.24
CA THR A 174 -5.27 8.66 -22.10
C THR A 174 -6.30 8.90 -21.00
N ALA A 175 -6.61 10.15 -20.67
CA ALA A 175 -7.65 10.49 -19.70
C ALA A 175 -9.01 9.92 -20.12
N GLU A 176 -9.44 10.15 -21.35
CA GLU A 176 -10.73 9.66 -21.89
C GLU A 176 -10.85 8.13 -21.88
N ARG A 177 -9.75 7.40 -22.07
CA ARG A 177 -9.73 5.94 -21.97
C ARG A 177 -9.81 5.47 -20.52
N LEU A 178 -8.97 6.03 -19.63
CA LEU A 178 -8.73 5.46 -18.30
C LEU A 178 -9.71 5.95 -17.24
N ILE A 179 -10.39 7.07 -17.44
CA ILE A 179 -11.42 7.59 -16.52
C ILE A 179 -12.55 6.59 -16.24
N ARG A 180 -12.71 5.58 -17.07
CA ARG A 180 -13.77 4.57 -16.97
C ARG A 180 -13.37 3.38 -16.09
N TYR A 181 -12.11 3.28 -15.74
CA TYR A 181 -11.59 2.19 -14.89
C TYR A 181 -11.53 2.62 -13.44
N PRO A 182 -11.71 1.69 -12.48
CA PRO A 182 -11.48 1.98 -11.08
C PRO A 182 -10.03 2.42 -10.88
N MET A 183 -9.80 3.45 -10.06
CA MET A 183 -8.45 3.84 -9.70
C MET A 183 -7.77 2.73 -8.90
N ILE A 184 -6.60 2.30 -9.34
CA ILE A 184 -5.72 1.43 -8.56
C ILE A 184 -4.94 2.32 -7.60
N ASN A 185 -5.03 2.05 -6.31
CA ASN A 185 -4.30 2.77 -5.29
C ASN A 185 -2.90 2.18 -5.11
N ALA A 186 -1.86 2.99 -5.26
CA ALA A 186 -0.46 2.57 -5.14
C ALA A 186 0.06 2.52 -3.69
N GLY A 187 -0.78 2.80 -2.69
CA GLY A 187 -0.37 2.82 -1.28
C GLY A 187 -0.13 1.43 -0.67
N VAL A 188 -0.72 0.39 -1.25
CA VAL A 188 -0.42 -1.01 -0.88
C VAL A 188 -0.38 -1.84 -2.16
N PHE A 189 0.73 -2.51 -2.41
CA PHE A 189 0.88 -3.42 -3.54
C PHE A 189 1.92 -4.50 -3.26
N ALA A 190 1.83 -5.63 -3.95
CA ALA A 190 2.87 -6.65 -3.89
C ALA A 190 3.24 -7.18 -5.28
N LEU A 191 4.52 -7.54 -5.44
CA LEU A 191 5.10 -8.04 -6.68
C LEU A 191 6.22 -9.04 -6.41
N LYS A 192 6.41 -9.98 -7.34
CA LYS A 192 7.64 -10.79 -7.39
C LYS A 192 8.86 -9.96 -7.78
N ALA A 193 10.04 -10.37 -7.30
CA ALA A 193 11.31 -9.72 -7.62
C ALA A 193 11.57 -9.60 -9.13
N GLN A 194 11.25 -10.63 -9.90
CA GLN A 194 11.46 -10.69 -11.34
C GLN A 194 10.27 -10.25 -12.17
N ALA A 195 9.26 -9.62 -11.56
CA ALA A 195 8.09 -9.16 -12.30
C ALA A 195 8.48 -8.07 -13.32
N PRO A 196 8.03 -8.18 -14.58
CA PRO A 196 8.35 -7.18 -15.61
C PRO A 196 7.70 -5.83 -15.31
N HIS A 197 6.77 -5.81 -14.37
CA HIS A 197 6.07 -4.62 -13.89
C HIS A 197 7.02 -3.54 -13.38
N TRP A 198 8.12 -3.91 -12.70
CA TRP A 198 9.09 -2.95 -12.18
C TRP A 198 9.65 -2.04 -13.27
N ALA A 199 10.14 -2.64 -14.35
CA ALA A 199 10.70 -1.88 -15.48
C ALA A 199 9.61 -1.10 -16.23
N GLY A 200 8.43 -1.73 -16.47
CA GLY A 200 7.32 -1.07 -17.15
C GLY A 200 6.78 0.13 -16.36
N TRP A 201 6.67 -0.02 -15.02
CA TRP A 201 6.24 1.09 -14.16
C TRP A 201 7.27 2.23 -14.15
N ALA A 202 8.55 1.90 -14.00
CA ALA A 202 9.63 2.89 -14.03
C ALA A 202 9.62 3.71 -15.34
N ASP A 203 9.45 3.05 -16.49
CA ASP A 203 9.41 3.73 -17.79
C ASP A 203 8.22 4.71 -17.90
N ILE A 204 7.01 4.23 -17.59
CA ILE A 204 5.81 5.07 -17.65
C ILE A 204 5.87 6.21 -16.64
N TYR A 205 6.34 5.93 -15.42
CA TYR A 205 6.45 6.93 -14.37
C TYR A 205 7.46 8.02 -14.73
N GLY A 206 8.64 7.63 -15.25
CA GLY A 206 9.65 8.58 -15.70
C GLY A 206 9.14 9.52 -16.82
N GLN A 207 8.34 8.99 -17.76
CA GLN A 207 7.70 9.80 -18.80
C GLN A 207 6.67 10.78 -18.21
N ALA A 208 5.82 10.32 -17.29
CA ALA A 208 4.79 11.12 -16.66
C ALA A 208 5.37 12.26 -15.80
N LEU A 209 6.47 12.01 -15.08
CA LEU A 209 7.19 13.00 -14.27
C LEU A 209 7.74 14.18 -15.07
N GLN A 210 7.95 14.02 -16.39
CA GLN A 210 8.34 15.14 -17.23
C GLN A 210 7.21 16.18 -17.38
N ARG A 211 5.99 15.86 -16.98
CA ARG A 211 4.80 16.70 -17.16
C ARG A 211 4.18 17.13 -15.84
N SER A 212 4.07 16.24 -14.86
CA SER A 212 3.42 16.49 -13.57
C SER A 212 4.03 15.66 -12.46
N THR A 213 3.88 16.14 -11.23
CA THR A 213 4.27 15.42 -10.00
C THR A 213 3.06 15.00 -9.16
N ASP A 214 1.83 15.31 -9.60
CA ASP A 214 0.60 15.03 -8.84
C ASP A 214 0.08 13.62 -9.11
N LEU A 215 0.05 12.76 -8.09
CA LEU A 215 -0.40 11.36 -8.15
C LEU A 215 0.30 10.52 -9.23
N THR A 216 1.44 10.96 -9.71
CA THR A 216 2.07 10.46 -10.93
C THR A 216 2.48 9.00 -10.83
N ASP A 217 2.95 8.54 -9.67
CA ASP A 217 3.29 7.15 -9.38
C ASP A 217 2.06 6.22 -9.50
N GLN A 218 0.93 6.65 -8.91
CA GLN A 218 -0.33 5.92 -8.96
C GLN A 218 -0.93 5.90 -10.37
N LEU A 219 -0.93 7.04 -11.06
CA LEU A 219 -1.45 7.13 -12.43
C LEU A 219 -0.60 6.31 -13.40
N ALA A 220 0.73 6.29 -13.25
CA ALA A 220 1.62 5.44 -14.04
C ALA A 220 1.32 3.95 -13.83
N LEU A 221 1.02 3.54 -12.59
CA LEU A 221 0.60 2.17 -12.29
C LEU A 221 -0.73 1.81 -12.96
N ASN A 222 -1.70 2.73 -12.98
CA ASN A 222 -2.96 2.54 -13.68
C ASN A 222 -2.78 2.42 -15.19
N VAL A 223 -1.90 3.25 -15.80
CA VAL A 223 -1.53 3.13 -17.22
C VAL A 223 -0.87 1.78 -17.50
N LEU A 224 0.05 1.34 -16.63
CA LEU A 224 0.72 0.05 -16.76
C LEU A 224 -0.30 -1.10 -16.86
N VAL A 225 -1.30 -1.09 -16.01
CA VAL A 225 -2.32 -2.15 -15.94
C VAL A 225 -3.34 -1.99 -17.08
N TYR A 226 -4.03 -0.86 -17.16
CA TYR A 226 -5.22 -0.71 -18.00
C TYR A 226 -4.91 -0.34 -19.45
N ASP A 227 -3.80 0.33 -19.73
CA ASP A 227 -3.42 0.73 -21.10
C ASP A 227 -2.35 -0.19 -21.70
N LYS A 228 -1.38 -0.63 -20.90
CA LYS A 228 -0.30 -1.53 -21.36
C LYS A 228 -0.58 -3.01 -21.15
N GLY A 229 -1.66 -3.36 -20.43
CA GLY A 229 -2.14 -4.73 -20.30
C GLY A 229 -1.27 -5.63 -19.41
N PHE A 230 -0.49 -5.06 -18.48
CA PHE A 230 0.24 -5.87 -17.50
C PHE A 230 -0.74 -6.57 -16.56
N SER A 231 -0.43 -7.82 -16.23
CA SER A 231 -1.29 -8.64 -15.39
C SER A 231 -1.41 -8.08 -13.96
N TYR A 232 -2.61 -8.07 -13.42
CA TYR A 232 -2.85 -7.67 -12.04
C TYR A 232 -3.90 -8.58 -11.39
N GLU A 233 -3.83 -8.68 -10.08
CA GLU A 233 -4.81 -9.39 -9.26
C GLU A 233 -5.51 -8.38 -8.36
N PRO A 234 -6.78 -8.04 -8.64
CA PRO A 234 -7.53 -7.08 -7.84
C PRO A 234 -7.99 -7.72 -6.53
N LEU A 235 -7.53 -7.17 -5.41
CA LEU A 235 -7.95 -7.57 -4.08
C LEU A 235 -9.17 -6.79 -3.61
N PRO A 236 -9.94 -7.33 -2.63
CA PRO A 236 -11.04 -6.60 -2.01
C PRO A 236 -10.57 -5.26 -1.41
N SER A 237 -11.40 -4.22 -1.52
CA SER A 237 -11.08 -2.87 -1.01
C SER A 237 -10.73 -2.84 0.48
N ARG A 238 -11.23 -3.80 1.28
CA ARG A 238 -10.86 -3.94 2.69
C ARG A 238 -9.36 -4.16 2.92
N CYS A 239 -8.64 -4.64 1.89
CA CYS A 239 -7.18 -4.86 1.95
C CYS A 239 -6.37 -3.56 1.81
N ASN A 240 -6.97 -2.48 1.34
CA ASN A 240 -6.42 -1.13 1.33
C ASN A 240 -7.59 -0.15 1.32
N TRP A 241 -8.07 0.26 2.51
CA TRP A 241 -9.26 1.08 2.68
C TRP A 241 -8.93 2.56 2.76
N PRO A 242 -9.09 3.34 1.68
CA PRO A 242 -8.84 4.77 1.70
C PRO A 242 -9.95 5.49 2.49
N VAL A 243 -9.62 5.93 3.69
CA VAL A 243 -10.60 6.50 4.64
C VAL A 243 -11.30 7.75 4.11
N HIS A 244 -10.63 8.54 3.24
CA HIS A 244 -11.24 9.73 2.66
C HIS A 244 -12.38 9.42 1.67
N HIS A 245 -12.42 8.22 1.10
CA HIS A 245 -13.52 7.77 0.24
C HIS A 245 -14.73 7.28 1.03
N ALA A 246 -14.48 6.61 2.15
CA ALA A 246 -15.55 6.15 3.05
C ALA A 246 -15.01 6.01 4.47
N THR A 247 -15.54 6.80 5.40
CA THR A 247 -15.24 6.64 6.82
C THR A 247 -15.73 5.26 7.27
N PRO A 248 -14.88 4.43 7.90
CA PRO A 248 -15.29 3.11 8.37
C PRO A 248 -16.30 3.20 9.51
N ALA A 249 -17.02 2.11 9.78
CA ALA A 249 -17.76 1.93 11.02
C ALA A 249 -16.89 1.24 12.09
N TRP A 250 -17.32 1.32 13.33
CA TRP A 250 -16.70 0.63 14.46
C TRP A 250 -17.61 -0.48 14.95
N ASP A 251 -17.14 -1.71 14.90
CA ASP A 251 -17.83 -2.83 15.53
C ASP A 251 -17.47 -2.87 17.02
N ALA A 252 -18.44 -2.53 17.87
CA ALA A 252 -18.23 -2.43 19.31
C ALA A 252 -18.07 -3.80 20.00
N GLU A 253 -18.58 -4.86 19.39
CA GLU A 253 -18.49 -6.22 19.93
C GLU A 253 -17.14 -6.86 19.61
N ARG A 254 -16.64 -6.63 18.37
CA ARG A 254 -15.33 -7.15 17.92
C ARG A 254 -14.17 -6.25 18.29
N GLY A 255 -14.44 -4.95 18.61
CA GLY A 255 -13.40 -3.98 18.92
C GLY A 255 -12.54 -3.57 17.70
N LEU A 256 -13.13 -3.49 16.50
CA LEU A 256 -12.38 -3.19 15.28
C LEU A 256 -13.18 -2.37 14.26
N PHE A 257 -12.48 -1.78 13.31
CA PHE A 257 -13.08 -1.08 12.19
C PHE A 257 -13.60 -2.05 11.13
N VAL A 258 -14.78 -1.75 10.64
CA VAL A 258 -15.49 -2.54 9.63
C VAL A 258 -15.95 -1.65 8.48
N GLU A 259 -16.34 -2.26 7.38
CA GLU A 259 -17.06 -1.56 6.31
C GLU A 259 -18.28 -0.81 6.88
N PRO A 260 -18.57 0.42 6.41
CA PRO A 260 -19.69 1.20 6.97
C PRO A 260 -21.07 0.74 6.49
N VAL A 261 -21.13 -0.36 5.73
CA VAL A 261 -22.35 -0.94 5.16
C VAL A 261 -22.36 -2.46 5.32
N MET A 262 -23.56 -3.05 5.33
CA MET A 262 -23.72 -4.51 5.41
C MET A 262 -22.85 -5.24 4.37
N PRO A 263 -22.19 -6.36 4.70
CA PRO A 263 -22.30 -7.14 5.95
C PRO A 263 -21.35 -6.68 7.08
N TYR A 264 -20.75 -5.49 7.03
CA TYR A 264 -19.81 -4.94 7.99
C TYR A 264 -18.57 -5.83 8.15
N GLU A 265 -17.93 -6.14 7.01
CA GLU A 265 -16.70 -6.93 7.00
C GLU A 265 -15.56 -6.19 7.70
N PRO A 266 -14.72 -6.90 8.49
CA PRO A 266 -13.53 -6.31 9.08
C PRO A 266 -12.58 -5.75 8.04
N LEU A 267 -12.08 -4.54 8.27
CA LEU A 267 -11.05 -3.96 7.43
C LEU A 267 -9.70 -4.64 7.69
N GLY A 268 -8.98 -4.95 6.63
CA GLY A 268 -7.65 -5.52 6.70
C GLY A 268 -6.59 -4.45 6.95
N ILE A 269 -6.53 -3.46 6.06
CA ILE A 269 -5.60 -2.32 6.15
C ILE A 269 -6.40 -1.03 6.04
N LEU A 270 -6.25 -0.14 7.03
CA LEU A 270 -6.76 1.23 6.99
C LEU A 270 -5.69 2.14 6.39
N HIS A 271 -6.08 2.96 5.43
CA HIS A 271 -5.19 3.91 4.75
C HIS A 271 -5.67 5.34 5.02
N LEU A 272 -4.92 6.07 5.85
CA LEU A 272 -5.23 7.44 6.26
C LEU A 272 -4.82 8.43 5.18
N THR A 273 -5.46 8.36 4.04
CA THR A 273 -5.13 9.13 2.84
C THR A 273 -5.45 10.62 2.96
N ILE A 274 -4.77 11.44 2.18
CA ILE A 274 -5.06 12.88 1.98
C ILE A 274 -5.13 13.64 3.33
N TYR A 275 -6.28 14.23 3.65
CA TYR A 275 -6.49 15.01 4.86
C TYR A 275 -6.71 14.15 6.11
N THR A 276 -7.16 12.90 5.95
CA THR A 276 -7.55 12.05 7.10
C THR A 276 -6.37 11.71 8.01
N LYS A 277 -5.15 11.62 7.48
CA LYS A 277 -3.92 11.42 8.25
C LYS A 277 -3.57 12.56 9.21
N ARG A 278 -4.14 13.75 9.00
CA ARG A 278 -3.93 14.94 9.84
C ARG A 278 -5.00 15.12 10.91
N LEU A 279 -6.07 14.32 10.86
CA LEU A 279 -7.18 14.43 11.80
C LEU A 279 -6.92 13.58 13.04
N ALA A 280 -7.09 14.16 14.22
CA ALA A 280 -6.99 13.46 15.48
C ALA A 280 -8.10 12.39 15.64
N ALA A 281 -9.30 12.69 15.15
CA ALA A 281 -10.46 11.79 15.19
C ALA A 281 -11.48 12.17 14.12
N LEU A 282 -12.28 11.20 13.71
CA LEU A 282 -13.43 11.36 12.81
C LEU A 282 -14.72 10.91 13.50
N ASP A 283 -15.85 11.32 12.94
CA ASP A 283 -17.16 10.83 13.33
C ASP A 283 -17.38 9.45 12.73
N VAL A 284 -17.41 8.44 13.59
CA VAL A 284 -17.49 7.02 13.25
C VAL A 284 -18.81 6.47 13.79
N ARG A 285 -19.57 5.76 12.93
CA ARG A 285 -20.79 5.07 13.34
C ARG A 285 -20.41 3.78 14.06
N GLU A 286 -21.02 3.54 15.23
CA GLU A 286 -20.89 2.27 15.97
C GLU A 286 -21.90 1.23 15.44
N GLN A 287 -21.45 -0.03 15.36
CA GLN A 287 -22.25 -1.19 15.00
C GLN A 287 -22.21 -2.19 16.16
N GLY A 288 -23.34 -2.79 16.46
CA GLY A 288 -23.47 -3.73 17.57
C GLY A 288 -23.32 -3.10 18.94
N GLY A 289 -23.64 -3.89 19.97
CA GLY A 289 -23.55 -3.49 21.36
C GLY A 289 -24.56 -2.39 21.77
N PRO A 290 -24.37 -1.80 22.98
CA PRO A 290 -25.34 -0.86 23.57
C PRO A 290 -25.49 0.47 22.82
N ARG A 291 -24.60 0.76 21.86
CA ARG A 291 -24.54 2.03 21.13
C ARG A 291 -24.73 1.85 19.65
N ASP A 292 -25.33 0.77 19.24
CA ASP A 292 -25.59 0.49 17.83
C ASP A 292 -26.26 1.69 17.13
N GLY A 293 -25.74 2.07 15.98
CA GLY A 293 -26.21 3.17 15.17
C GLY A 293 -25.78 4.57 15.62
N GLN A 294 -25.16 4.75 16.80
CA GLN A 294 -24.67 6.03 17.27
C GLN A 294 -23.40 6.47 16.54
N VAL A 295 -23.22 7.77 16.39
CA VAL A 295 -22.01 8.37 15.82
C VAL A 295 -21.13 8.90 16.96
N ARG A 296 -19.86 8.56 16.95
CA ARG A 296 -18.88 9.00 17.95
C ARG A 296 -17.58 9.45 17.33
N ARG A 297 -16.95 10.43 17.97
CA ARG A 297 -15.57 10.85 17.66
C ARG A 297 -14.61 9.73 18.05
N ARG A 298 -13.87 9.20 17.06
CA ARG A 298 -12.89 8.12 17.25
C ARG A 298 -11.64 8.41 16.46
N SER A 299 -10.47 8.19 17.10
CA SER A 299 -9.19 8.17 16.35
C SER A 299 -9.17 7.00 15.40
N LEU A 300 -8.67 7.22 14.21
CA LEU A 300 -8.42 6.17 13.22
C LEU A 300 -6.94 5.73 13.20
N ARG A 301 -6.13 6.26 14.15
CA ARG A 301 -4.75 5.81 14.36
C ARG A 301 -4.74 4.43 15.01
N TRP A 302 -3.69 3.69 14.78
CA TRP A 302 -3.51 2.39 15.41
C TRP A 302 -3.47 2.53 16.94
N PRO A 303 -4.32 1.81 17.69
CA PRO A 303 -4.44 1.99 19.14
C PRO A 303 -3.30 1.36 19.95
N GLY A 304 -2.34 0.67 19.31
CA GLY A 304 -1.32 -0.11 20.00
C GLY A 304 -1.84 -1.46 20.53
N ARG A 305 -0.95 -2.28 21.08
CA ARG A 305 -1.31 -3.61 21.64
C ARG A 305 -2.15 -3.57 22.93
N THR A 306 -2.29 -2.39 23.55
CA THR A 306 -2.93 -2.22 24.86
C THR A 306 -4.42 -1.86 24.81
N ALA A 307 -5.02 -1.76 23.64
CA ALA A 307 -6.39 -1.25 23.47
C ALA A 307 -7.38 -2.23 22.80
N ILE A 308 -7.03 -3.52 22.77
CA ILE A 308 -7.95 -4.59 22.29
C ILE A 308 -8.33 -5.48 23.47
#